data_54579c4c5fe776e131a22d5ea5992aac
#
_entry.id   54579c4c5fe776e131a22d5ea5992aac
#
_cell.length_a   1.000
_cell.length_b   1.000
_cell.length_c   1.000
_cell.angle_alpha   90.00
_cell.angle_beta   90.00
_cell.angle_gamma   90.00
#
_symmetry.space_group_name_H-M   'P 1'
#
loop_
_entity.id
_entity.type
_entity.pdbx_description
1 polymer ?
#
loop_
_entity_poly.entity_id
_entity_poly.type
_entity_poly.pdbx_seq_one_letter_code
_entity_poly.pdbx_strand_id
1 'polypeptide(L)'
;MSFKCGIVGLPNVGKSTLFNALTNSSKAQAANFPFCTIDPNIGVVIVPDERLNNLAKISKSKKIINTTISFVDIAGLVKGASKGEGLGNKFLSHIREVDAIIHMIRCFDSNDIQNVNPSVDPVRDIEIIETEMMLADLESIQKRLEKNNKKNVDEDQIKILEIAMNCICLLYTSPSPRDSGQ
;
A
#
# COMPACT_ATOMS: atom_id res chain seq x y z
N MET A 1 -2.07 18.01 5.55
CA MET A 1 -1.71 16.57 5.69
C MET A 1 -0.91 16.19 4.46
N SER A 2 0.17 15.44 4.61
CA SER A 2 0.94 14.90 3.48
C SER A 2 0.26 13.63 3.00
N PHE A 3 0.10 13.46 1.68
CA PHE A 3 -0.41 12.25 1.06
C PHE A 3 0.58 11.09 1.29
N LYS A 4 0.11 9.95 1.78
CA LYS A 4 0.93 8.80 2.11
C LYS A 4 0.73 7.68 1.09
N CYS A 5 1.82 7.19 0.48
CA CYS A 5 1.83 6.04 -0.41
C CYS A 5 2.58 4.87 0.23
N GLY A 6 1.93 3.73 0.37
CA GLY A 6 2.58 2.49 0.80
C GLY A 6 3.13 1.69 -0.37
N ILE A 7 4.38 1.27 -0.31
CA ILE A 7 4.98 0.38 -1.31
C ILE A 7 4.82 -1.06 -0.81
N VAL A 8 4.04 -1.86 -1.54
CA VAL A 8 3.75 -3.27 -1.21
C VAL A 8 4.24 -4.20 -2.31
N GLY A 9 4.50 -5.45 -1.99
CA GLY A 9 4.92 -6.48 -2.93
C GLY A 9 5.56 -7.65 -2.21
N LEU A 10 5.79 -8.75 -2.92
CA LEU A 10 6.49 -9.92 -2.39
C LEU A 10 7.94 -9.58 -2.00
N PRO A 11 8.62 -10.38 -1.18
CA PRO A 11 10.04 -10.20 -0.91
C PRO A 11 10.87 -10.22 -2.21
N ASN A 12 11.97 -9.49 -2.23
CA ASN A 12 12.95 -9.45 -3.32
C ASN A 12 12.44 -8.93 -4.68
N VAL A 13 11.30 -8.22 -4.71
CA VAL A 13 10.80 -7.56 -5.94
C VAL A 13 11.43 -6.17 -6.19
N GLY A 14 12.20 -5.64 -5.23
CA GLY A 14 12.89 -4.34 -5.35
C GLY A 14 12.22 -3.19 -4.60
N LYS A 15 11.29 -3.43 -3.67
CA LYS A 15 10.60 -2.37 -2.89
C LYS A 15 11.56 -1.39 -2.23
N SER A 16 12.48 -1.89 -1.43
CA SER A 16 13.45 -1.05 -0.71
C SER A 16 14.43 -0.36 -1.67
N THR A 17 14.69 -0.94 -2.82
CA THR A 17 15.50 -0.29 -3.88
C THR A 17 14.76 0.92 -4.45
N LEU A 18 13.47 0.77 -4.78
CA LEU A 18 12.64 1.87 -5.24
C LEU A 18 12.50 2.95 -4.15
N PHE A 19 12.19 2.54 -2.92
CA PHE A 19 12.09 3.44 -1.78
C PHE A 19 13.37 4.27 -1.59
N ASN A 20 14.53 3.62 -1.60
CA ASN A 20 15.82 4.29 -1.48
C ASN A 20 16.10 5.21 -2.66
N ALA A 21 15.78 4.82 -3.89
CA ALA A 21 15.95 5.66 -5.07
C ALA A 21 15.09 6.93 -4.98
N LEU A 22 13.84 6.81 -4.53
CA LEU A 22 12.94 7.94 -4.35
C LEU A 22 13.38 8.86 -3.21
N THR A 23 13.83 8.30 -2.09
CA THR A 23 14.13 9.06 -0.87
C THR A 23 15.56 9.60 -0.82
N ASN A 24 16.54 8.92 -1.43
CA ASN A 24 17.94 9.39 -1.43
C ASN A 24 18.14 10.67 -2.23
N SER A 25 17.37 10.87 -3.30
CA SER A 25 17.41 12.12 -4.07
C SER A 25 16.83 13.32 -3.28
N SER A 26 16.00 13.07 -2.30
CA SER A 26 15.32 14.10 -1.51
C SER A 26 15.96 14.35 -0.13
N LYS A 27 16.84 13.48 0.36
CA LYS A 27 17.50 13.68 1.67
C LYS A 27 18.26 15.00 1.77
N ALA A 28 18.93 15.42 0.68
CA ALA A 28 19.63 16.71 0.63
C ALA A 28 18.69 17.91 0.66
N GLN A 29 17.45 17.78 0.16
CA GLN A 29 16.44 18.84 0.12
C GLN A 29 15.52 18.80 1.36
N ALA A 30 15.27 17.62 1.92
CA ALA A 30 14.44 17.43 3.11
C ALA A 30 15.08 18.00 4.40
N ALA A 31 16.39 18.13 4.46
CA ALA A 31 17.09 18.75 5.58
C ALA A 31 16.66 20.21 5.85
N ASN A 32 15.99 20.85 4.90
CA ASN A 32 15.50 22.23 5.03
C ASN A 32 14.01 22.32 5.45
N PHE A 33 13.33 21.19 5.69
CA PHE A 33 11.94 21.18 6.15
C PHE A 33 11.87 20.90 7.65
N PRO A 34 11.35 21.84 8.47
CA PRO A 34 11.08 21.58 9.88
C PRO A 34 9.99 20.49 9.98
N PHE A 35 10.18 19.53 10.91
CA PHE A 35 9.26 18.41 11.23
C PHE A 35 9.33 17.14 10.37
N CYS A 36 10.42 16.86 9.66
CA CYS A 36 10.67 15.52 9.15
C CYS A 36 11.06 14.58 10.29
N THR A 37 10.11 13.83 10.81
CA THR A 37 10.39 12.70 11.71
C THR A 37 11.09 11.62 10.87
N ILE A 38 12.31 11.23 11.27
CA ILE A 38 13.07 10.16 10.60
C ILE A 38 12.55 8.83 11.18
N ASP A 39 11.44 8.36 10.66
CA ASP A 39 11.04 6.97 10.84
C ASP A 39 11.77 6.14 9.76
N PRO A 40 12.49 5.06 10.10
CA PRO A 40 13.33 4.32 9.14
C PRO A 40 12.58 3.79 7.91
N ASN A 41 11.28 3.69 7.99
CA ASN A 41 10.43 3.17 6.91
C ASN A 41 9.57 4.24 6.21
N ILE A 42 9.75 5.53 6.55
CA ILE A 42 9.00 6.62 5.94
C ILE A 42 9.96 7.60 5.28
N GLY A 43 9.74 7.87 3.99
CA GLY A 43 10.51 8.84 3.23
C GLY A 43 9.61 9.95 2.68
N VAL A 44 9.96 11.21 2.93
CA VAL A 44 9.23 12.36 2.39
C VAL A 44 9.92 12.86 1.12
N VAL A 45 9.17 12.97 0.04
CA VAL A 45 9.67 13.37 -1.28
C VAL A 45 8.93 14.63 -1.72
N ILE A 46 9.68 15.59 -2.23
CA ILE A 46 9.13 16.82 -2.80
C ILE A 46 8.59 16.50 -4.20
N VAL A 47 7.35 16.93 -4.48
CA VAL A 47 6.76 16.81 -5.82
C VAL A 47 7.17 18.03 -6.65
N PRO A 48 8.00 17.85 -7.71
CA PRO A 48 8.34 18.94 -8.59
C PRO A 48 7.11 19.38 -9.39
N ASP A 49 6.86 20.70 -9.44
CA ASP A 49 5.75 21.27 -10.21
C ASP A 49 6.20 22.58 -10.85
N GLU A 50 6.43 22.54 -12.18
CA GLU A 50 6.87 23.71 -12.95
C GLU A 50 5.84 24.84 -12.95
N ARG A 51 4.55 24.53 -12.76
CA ARG A 51 3.48 25.54 -12.70
C ARG A 51 3.69 26.51 -11.54
N LEU A 52 4.22 26.02 -10.41
CA LEU A 52 4.54 26.86 -9.25
C LEU A 52 5.60 27.90 -9.57
N ASN A 53 6.60 27.56 -10.39
CA ASN A 53 7.64 28.50 -10.82
C ASN A 53 7.04 29.62 -11.68
N ASN A 54 6.11 29.30 -12.57
CA ASN A 54 5.45 30.27 -13.43
C ASN A 54 4.51 31.17 -12.62
N LEU A 55 3.72 30.60 -11.72
CA LEU A 55 2.85 31.36 -10.82
C LEU A 55 3.66 32.29 -9.89
N ALA A 56 4.78 31.84 -9.37
CA ALA A 56 5.65 32.64 -8.52
C ALA A 56 6.23 33.84 -9.24
N LYS A 57 6.59 33.72 -10.54
CA LYS A 57 7.05 34.84 -11.37
C LYS A 57 5.95 35.88 -11.56
N ILE A 58 4.73 35.45 -11.88
CA ILE A 58 3.57 36.35 -12.08
C ILE A 58 3.22 37.07 -10.77
N SER A 59 3.14 36.32 -9.66
CA SER A 59 2.75 36.83 -8.35
C SER A 59 3.89 37.51 -7.60
N LYS A 60 5.13 37.53 -8.15
CA LYS A 60 6.35 38.01 -7.49
C LYS A 60 6.53 37.44 -6.08
N SER A 61 6.28 36.11 -5.94
CA SER A 61 6.32 35.41 -4.66
C SER A 61 7.73 35.35 -4.10
N LYS A 62 7.90 35.64 -2.81
CA LYS A 62 9.21 35.62 -2.13
C LYS A 62 9.72 34.18 -1.89
N LYS A 63 8.81 33.19 -1.84
CA LYS A 63 9.14 31.79 -1.54
C LYS A 63 8.17 30.88 -2.28
N ILE A 64 8.71 29.78 -2.83
CA ILE A 64 7.96 28.68 -3.43
C ILE A 64 8.02 27.51 -2.47
N ILE A 65 6.87 26.92 -2.15
CA ILE A 65 6.77 25.73 -1.31
C ILE A 65 6.04 24.67 -2.13
N ASN A 66 6.76 23.64 -2.51
CA ASN A 66 6.21 22.49 -3.22
C ASN A 66 5.43 21.59 -2.25
N THR A 67 4.46 20.84 -2.78
CA THR A 67 3.81 19.79 -2.02
C THR A 67 4.77 18.61 -1.82
N THR A 68 4.45 17.75 -0.84
CA THR A 68 5.24 16.57 -0.53
C THR A 68 4.37 15.31 -0.51
N ILE A 69 4.96 14.19 -0.88
CA ILE A 69 4.40 12.85 -0.72
C ILE A 69 5.28 12.08 0.27
N SER A 70 4.64 11.34 1.16
CA SER A 70 5.32 10.41 2.06
C SER A 70 5.22 9.00 1.50
N PHE A 71 6.37 8.37 1.25
CA PHE A 71 6.43 6.95 0.91
C PHE A 71 6.70 6.13 2.16
N VAL A 72 6.01 5.00 2.29
CA VAL A 72 6.17 4.03 3.38
C VAL A 72 6.64 2.72 2.76
N ASP A 73 7.84 2.24 3.14
CA ASP A 73 8.28 0.88 2.76
C ASP A 73 7.60 -0.13 3.67
N ILE A 74 6.54 -0.74 3.16
CA ILE A 74 5.79 -1.76 3.89
C ILE A 74 6.50 -3.09 3.70
N ALA A 75 6.87 -3.73 4.82
CA ALA A 75 7.55 -5.02 4.80
C ALA A 75 6.81 -6.03 3.92
N GLY A 76 7.57 -6.78 3.10
CA GLY A 76 7.01 -7.70 2.12
C GLY A 76 6.08 -8.74 2.73
N LEU A 77 4.98 -8.96 2.07
CA LEU A 77 3.96 -9.94 2.44
C LEU A 77 4.50 -11.35 2.16
N VAL A 78 4.40 -12.23 3.15
CA VAL A 78 4.67 -13.65 2.99
C VAL A 78 3.33 -14.38 2.97
N LYS A 79 3.17 -15.34 2.07
CA LYS A 79 1.94 -16.16 1.94
C LYS A 79 1.50 -16.68 3.31
N GLY A 80 0.23 -16.48 3.66
CA GLY A 80 -0.32 -16.86 4.96
C GLY A 80 -0.14 -15.84 6.07
N ALA A 81 0.23 -14.60 5.73
CA ALA A 81 0.40 -13.50 6.69
C ALA A 81 -0.91 -13.14 7.40
N SER A 82 -2.05 -13.35 6.76
CA SER A 82 -3.38 -13.15 7.35
C SER A 82 -3.71 -14.17 8.46
N LYS A 83 -3.10 -15.36 8.43
CA LYS A 83 -3.32 -16.45 9.41
C LYS A 83 -2.22 -16.52 10.48
N GLY A 84 -1.16 -15.72 10.38
CA GLY A 84 0.00 -15.77 11.26
C GLY A 84 -0.06 -14.72 12.38
N GLU A 85 0.28 -15.14 13.59
CA GLU A 85 0.47 -14.24 14.72
C GLU A 85 1.66 -13.29 14.44
N GLY A 86 1.41 -11.98 14.39
CA GLY A 86 2.40 -10.92 14.52
C GLY A 86 2.77 -10.18 13.23
N LEU A 87 3.35 -10.79 12.20
CA LEU A 87 3.86 -10.10 11.00
C LEU A 87 2.74 -9.66 10.03
N GLY A 88 1.72 -10.49 9.84
CA GLY A 88 0.57 -10.18 9.01
C GLY A 88 -0.26 -9.01 9.56
N ASN A 89 -0.48 -8.97 10.87
CA ASN A 89 -1.20 -7.87 11.52
C ASN A 89 -0.46 -6.53 11.40
N LYS A 90 0.88 -6.52 11.42
CA LYS A 90 1.68 -5.32 11.20
C LYS A 90 1.59 -4.83 9.76
N PHE A 91 1.67 -5.73 8.78
CA PHE A 91 1.50 -5.40 7.36
C PHE A 91 0.15 -4.72 7.12
N LEU A 92 -0.92 -5.31 7.64
CA LEU A 92 -2.28 -4.78 7.49
C LEU A 92 -2.50 -3.45 8.22
N SER A 93 -1.86 -3.25 9.39
CA SER A 93 -1.92 -1.96 10.06
C SER A 93 -1.27 -0.86 9.24
N HIS A 94 -0.13 -1.14 8.60
CA HIS A 94 0.55 -0.16 7.73
C HIS A 94 -0.25 0.17 6.47
N ILE A 95 -0.92 -0.83 5.84
CA ILE A 95 -1.81 -0.58 4.70
C ILE A 95 -2.95 0.36 5.08
N ARG A 96 -3.52 0.23 6.27
CA ARG A 96 -4.63 1.09 6.73
C ARG A 96 -4.22 2.53 7.06
N GLU A 97 -2.93 2.79 7.20
CA GLU A 97 -2.38 4.12 7.52
C GLU A 97 -1.99 4.93 6.29
N VAL A 98 -2.09 4.36 5.09
CA VAL A 98 -1.73 4.99 3.82
C VAL A 98 -2.96 5.36 2.99
N ASP A 99 -2.83 6.42 2.18
CA ASP A 99 -3.92 6.91 1.32
C ASP A 99 -3.97 6.18 -0.02
N ALA A 100 -2.83 5.62 -0.46
CA ALA A 100 -2.71 4.83 -1.69
C ALA A 100 -1.64 3.75 -1.56
N ILE A 101 -1.73 2.73 -2.41
CA ILE A 101 -0.81 1.61 -2.46
C ILE A 101 -0.13 1.58 -3.83
N ILE A 102 1.20 1.43 -3.81
CA ILE A 102 2.02 1.12 -4.97
C ILE A 102 2.36 -0.36 -4.91
N HIS A 103 1.73 -1.14 -5.78
CA HIS A 103 1.96 -2.57 -5.85
C HIS A 103 3.15 -2.87 -6.75
N MET A 104 4.26 -3.33 -6.16
CA MET A 104 5.47 -3.73 -6.88
C MET A 104 5.45 -5.20 -7.21
N ILE A 105 5.65 -5.50 -8.50
CA ILE A 105 5.61 -6.84 -9.05
C ILE A 105 6.92 -7.11 -9.80
N ARG A 106 7.44 -8.32 -9.65
CA ARG A 106 8.62 -8.76 -10.37
C ARG A 106 8.24 -9.28 -11.75
N CYS A 107 8.67 -8.58 -12.81
CA CYS A 107 8.45 -8.95 -14.20
C CYS A 107 9.75 -9.35 -14.92
N PHE A 108 10.86 -9.48 -14.21
CA PHE A 108 12.17 -9.83 -14.77
C PHE A 108 12.70 -11.11 -14.16
N ASP A 109 13.46 -11.88 -14.94
CA ASP A 109 14.17 -13.05 -14.47
C ASP A 109 15.63 -12.69 -14.14
N SER A 110 16.17 -13.27 -13.09
CA SER A 110 17.57 -13.08 -12.66
C SER A 110 18.02 -14.25 -11.79
N ASN A 111 19.17 -14.82 -12.13
CA ASN A 111 19.78 -15.88 -11.35
C ASN A 111 20.40 -15.36 -10.02
N ASP A 112 20.71 -14.08 -9.95
CA ASP A 112 21.38 -13.48 -8.80
C ASP A 112 20.40 -13.07 -7.68
N ILE A 113 19.12 -12.95 -8.02
CA ILE A 113 18.07 -12.51 -7.07
C ILE A 113 17.12 -13.67 -6.80
N GLN A 114 17.21 -14.20 -5.59
CA GLN A 114 16.37 -15.31 -5.16
C GLN A 114 14.88 -14.92 -5.23
N ASN A 115 14.09 -15.74 -5.94
CA ASN A 115 12.63 -15.57 -5.99
C ASN A 115 11.99 -16.35 -4.83
N VAL A 116 10.88 -15.85 -4.32
CA VAL A 116 10.08 -16.53 -3.29
C VAL A 116 9.39 -17.77 -3.88
N ASN A 117 8.95 -17.66 -5.12
CA ASN A 117 8.31 -18.73 -5.86
C ASN A 117 9.30 -19.34 -6.87
N PRO A 118 9.11 -20.62 -7.29
CA PRO A 118 10.02 -21.31 -8.20
C PRO A 118 10.18 -20.63 -9.58
N SER A 119 9.19 -19.86 -10.01
CA SER A 119 9.18 -19.17 -11.30
C SER A 119 8.72 -17.73 -11.14
N VAL A 120 9.16 -16.83 -12.02
CA VAL A 120 8.60 -15.47 -12.13
C VAL A 120 7.24 -15.58 -12.80
N ASP A 121 6.21 -15.14 -12.11
CA ASP A 121 4.84 -15.10 -12.60
C ASP A 121 4.12 -13.90 -12.00
N PRO A 122 4.12 -12.77 -12.73
CA PRO A 122 3.58 -11.50 -12.22
C PRO A 122 2.10 -11.58 -11.85
N VAL A 123 1.29 -12.32 -12.60
CA VAL A 123 -0.16 -12.43 -12.37
C VAL A 123 -0.43 -13.19 -11.08
N ARG A 124 0.21 -14.33 -10.90
CA ARG A 124 0.14 -15.09 -9.64
C ARG A 124 0.59 -14.26 -8.45
N ASP A 125 1.64 -13.45 -8.59
CA ASP A 125 2.18 -12.65 -7.50
C ASP A 125 1.24 -11.50 -7.12
N ILE A 126 0.48 -10.93 -8.09
CA ILE A 126 -0.63 -10.00 -7.84
C ILE A 126 -1.74 -10.70 -7.05
N GLU A 127 -2.21 -11.84 -7.54
CA GLU A 127 -3.31 -12.59 -6.94
C GLU A 127 -3.03 -12.98 -5.48
N ILE A 128 -1.78 -13.32 -5.16
CA ILE A 128 -1.36 -13.64 -3.78
C ILE A 128 -1.59 -12.42 -2.87
N ILE A 129 -1.14 -11.23 -3.27
CA ILE A 129 -1.25 -10.03 -2.45
C ILE A 129 -2.70 -9.57 -2.33
N GLU A 130 -3.44 -9.55 -3.44
CA GLU A 130 -4.86 -9.20 -3.45
C GLU A 130 -5.67 -10.14 -2.55
N THR A 131 -5.41 -11.45 -2.62
CA THR A 131 -6.05 -12.45 -1.76
C THR A 131 -5.79 -12.17 -0.28
N GLU A 132 -4.55 -11.90 0.11
CA GLU A 132 -4.22 -11.60 1.51
C GLU A 132 -4.88 -10.29 1.99
N MET A 133 -4.98 -9.30 1.12
CA MET A 133 -5.69 -8.05 1.43
C MET A 133 -7.20 -8.29 1.59
N MET A 134 -7.83 -9.04 0.69
CA MET A 134 -9.25 -9.39 0.78
C MET A 134 -9.56 -10.19 2.05
N LEU A 135 -8.73 -11.16 2.42
CA LEU A 135 -8.88 -11.93 3.66
C LEU A 135 -8.81 -11.03 4.90
N ALA A 136 -7.93 -10.04 4.89
CA ALA A 136 -7.80 -9.09 5.96
C ALA A 136 -9.00 -8.15 6.09
N ASP A 137 -9.52 -7.70 4.97
CA ASP A 137 -10.72 -6.87 4.95
C ASP A 137 -11.94 -7.67 5.41
N LEU A 138 -12.06 -8.93 4.98
CA LEU A 138 -13.09 -9.85 5.43
C LEU A 138 -13.07 -10.02 6.97
N GLU A 139 -11.90 -10.28 7.54
CA GLU A 139 -11.73 -10.40 8.99
C GLU A 139 -12.13 -9.09 9.72
N SER A 140 -11.78 -7.93 9.14
CA SER A 140 -12.13 -6.64 9.69
C SER A 140 -13.64 -6.40 9.70
N ILE A 141 -14.33 -6.76 8.61
CA ILE A 141 -15.78 -6.64 8.49
C ILE A 141 -16.47 -7.59 9.47
N GLN A 142 -16.03 -8.84 9.54
CA GLN A 142 -16.58 -9.83 10.49
C GLN A 142 -16.48 -9.34 11.94
N LYS A 143 -15.32 -8.84 12.35
CA LYS A 143 -15.12 -8.28 13.70
C LYS A 143 -16.03 -7.09 13.99
N ARG A 144 -16.34 -6.25 12.98
CA ARG A 144 -17.26 -5.13 13.11
C ARG A 144 -18.70 -5.62 13.22
N LEU A 145 -19.13 -6.58 12.42
CA LEU A 145 -20.45 -7.20 12.51
C LEU A 145 -20.69 -7.84 13.87
N GLU A 146 -19.73 -8.61 14.39
CA GLU A 146 -19.82 -9.21 15.73
C GLU A 146 -19.96 -8.18 16.86
N LYS A 147 -19.26 -7.04 16.75
CA LYS A 147 -19.36 -5.95 17.73
C LYS A 147 -20.69 -5.23 17.63
N ASN A 148 -21.20 -5.05 16.43
CA ASN A 148 -22.46 -4.35 16.16
C ASN A 148 -23.67 -5.16 16.63
N ASN A 149 -23.64 -6.48 16.47
CA ASN A 149 -24.69 -7.38 16.99
C ASN A 149 -24.79 -7.37 18.52
N LYS A 150 -23.75 -6.90 19.23
CA LYS A 150 -23.75 -6.77 20.71
C LYS A 150 -24.18 -5.38 21.22
N LYS A 151 -24.36 -4.41 20.34
CA LYS A 151 -24.76 -3.04 20.66
C LYS A 151 -25.94 -2.68 19.76
N ASN A 152 -26.89 -1.89 20.24
CA ASN A 152 -27.97 -1.31 19.41
C ASN A 152 -27.34 -0.36 18.37
N VAL A 153 -26.90 -0.90 17.25
CA VAL A 153 -26.29 -0.15 16.16
C VAL A 153 -27.30 -0.01 15.03
N ASP A 154 -27.15 1.05 14.26
CA ASP A 154 -27.94 1.40 13.09
C ASP A 154 -28.01 0.23 12.10
N GLU A 155 -29.24 -0.22 11.80
CA GLU A 155 -29.51 -1.32 10.87
C GLU A 155 -28.90 -1.08 9.47
N ASP A 156 -28.83 0.19 9.05
CA ASP A 156 -28.26 0.53 7.74
C ASP A 156 -26.74 0.29 7.70
N GLN A 157 -26.03 0.50 8.82
CA GLN A 157 -24.61 0.16 8.91
C GLN A 157 -24.38 -1.36 8.82
N ILE A 158 -25.24 -2.16 9.43
CA ILE A 158 -25.16 -3.62 9.35
C ILE A 158 -25.37 -4.08 7.90
N LYS A 159 -26.39 -3.58 7.22
CA LYS A 159 -26.64 -3.90 5.80
C LYS A 159 -25.45 -3.56 4.89
N ILE A 160 -24.83 -2.39 5.08
CA ILE A 160 -23.65 -1.97 4.31
C ILE A 160 -22.49 -2.94 4.54
N LEU A 161 -22.24 -3.36 5.78
CA LEU A 161 -21.18 -4.30 6.11
C LEU A 161 -21.44 -5.70 5.50
N GLU A 162 -22.70 -6.16 5.51
CA GLU A 162 -23.10 -7.43 4.89
C GLU A 162 -22.93 -7.39 3.37
N ILE A 163 -23.31 -6.30 2.71
CA ILE A 163 -23.09 -6.11 1.27
C ILE A 163 -21.58 -6.14 0.95
N ALA A 164 -20.77 -5.40 1.71
CA ALA A 164 -19.32 -5.37 1.52
C ALA A 164 -18.69 -6.77 1.72
N MET A 165 -19.12 -7.51 2.73
CA MET A 165 -18.69 -8.88 2.97
C MET A 165 -19.01 -9.80 1.79
N ASN A 166 -20.24 -9.73 1.29
CA ASN A 166 -20.67 -10.53 0.13
C ASN A 166 -19.86 -10.20 -1.13
N CYS A 167 -19.59 -8.91 -1.39
CA CYS A 167 -18.75 -8.50 -2.53
C CYS A 167 -17.33 -9.09 -2.44
N ILE A 168 -16.69 -9.03 -1.27
CA ILE A 168 -15.34 -9.58 -1.06
C ILE A 168 -15.36 -11.11 -1.21
N CYS A 169 -16.36 -11.80 -0.66
CA CYS A 169 -16.52 -13.25 -0.81
C CYS A 169 -16.69 -13.67 -2.27
N LEU A 170 -17.46 -12.92 -3.05
CA LEU A 170 -17.65 -13.19 -4.48
C LEU A 170 -16.37 -12.98 -5.28
N LEU A 171 -15.60 -11.93 -4.99
CA LEU A 171 -14.30 -11.68 -5.61
C LEU A 171 -13.30 -12.79 -5.30
N TYR A 172 -13.27 -13.26 -4.06
CA TYR A 172 -12.38 -14.35 -3.62
C TYR A 172 -12.73 -15.70 -4.25
N THR A 173 -14.03 -15.97 -4.48
CA THR A 173 -14.53 -17.23 -5.05
C THR A 173 -14.68 -17.18 -6.57
N SER A 174 -14.52 -16.02 -7.19
CA SER A 174 -14.57 -15.90 -8.66
C SER A 174 -13.38 -16.66 -9.28
N PRO A 175 -13.60 -17.44 -10.34
CA PRO A 175 -12.51 -18.08 -11.04
C PRO A 175 -11.55 -17.00 -11.56
N SER A 176 -10.26 -17.25 -11.39
CA SER A 176 -9.21 -16.40 -11.97
C SER A 176 -9.43 -16.28 -13.48
N PRO A 177 -9.09 -15.14 -14.11
CA PRO A 177 -9.11 -15.02 -15.57
C PRO A 177 -8.35 -16.14 -16.29
N ARG A 178 -7.46 -16.85 -15.60
CA ARG A 178 -6.76 -18.04 -16.12
C ARG A 178 -7.64 -19.28 -16.22
N ASP A 179 -8.66 -19.40 -15.36
CA ASP A 179 -9.54 -20.58 -15.35
C ASP A 179 -10.61 -20.51 -16.43
N SER A 180 -10.79 -19.35 -17.07
CA SER A 180 -11.73 -19.13 -18.17
C SER A 180 -11.16 -19.38 -19.57
N GLY A 181 -9.91 -19.84 -19.65
CA GLY A 181 -9.20 -20.10 -20.90
C GLY A 181 -9.06 -21.58 -21.20
N GLN A 182 -10.16 -22.27 -21.50
CA GLN A 182 -10.19 -23.51 -22.28
C GLN A 182 -11.09 -23.32 -23.49
#